data_4a142de26987d0d0ffe6ea31031041ff
#
_entry.id   4a142de26987d0d0ffe6ea31031041ff
#
_cell.length_a   1.000
_cell.length_b   1.000
_cell.length_c   1.000
_cell.angle_alpha   90.00
_cell.angle_beta   90.00
_cell.angle_gamma   90.00
#
_symmetry.space_group_name_H-M   'P 1'
#
loop_
_entity.id
_entity.type
_entity.pdbx_description
1 polymer ?
#
loop_
_entity_poly.entity_id
_entity_poly.type
_entity_poly.pdbx_seq_one_letter_code
_entity_poly.pdbx_strand_id
1 'polypeptide(L)'
;IFSWFNTEVVVDGRCRSIYVSEDSLMPVYLDIHRQLQEARDAVTKYNTRTSPRVLILGNANHGKFTLAQTLLEYAVRNGESPLFLDLDICSGNISVPGCLTACVMSKDSHYATYAQKMLLSPLVEFYGSTSCMDNPELFKHCLTSVASRVNERLANDEEVAHGGLIVDGGSWYK
;
A
#
# COMPACT_ATOMS: atom_id res chain seq x y z
N ILE A 1 -1.39 -0.55 19.65
CA ILE A 1 -0.01 -0.03 19.71
C ILE A 1 0.90 -1.24 19.72
N PHE A 2 1.86 -1.27 18.82
CA PHE A 2 2.86 -2.30 18.73
C PHE A 2 4.24 -1.73 19.14
N SER A 3 4.96 -2.43 19.98
CA SER A 3 6.31 -2.03 20.40
C SER A 3 7.27 -3.23 20.42
N TRP A 4 8.50 -3.02 19.95
CA TRP A 4 9.57 -4.03 19.94
C TRP A 4 10.37 -4.09 21.24
N PHE A 5 10.29 -3.05 22.06
CA PHE A 5 11.07 -2.92 23.28
C PHE A 5 10.16 -2.53 24.44
N ASN A 6 10.70 -2.59 25.65
CA ASN A 6 10.02 -2.11 26.85
C ASN A 6 9.54 -0.67 26.64
N THR A 7 8.25 -0.53 26.38
CA THR A 7 7.59 0.74 26.14
C THR A 7 6.55 0.94 27.22
N GLU A 8 6.63 2.05 27.89
CA GLU A 8 5.57 2.48 28.81
C GLU A 8 4.46 3.15 27.99
N VAL A 9 3.25 2.65 28.13
CA VAL A 9 2.06 3.22 27.49
C VAL A 9 1.15 3.76 28.56
N VAL A 10 0.99 5.09 28.58
CA VAL A 10 0.03 5.76 29.45
C VAL A 10 -1.29 5.91 28.72
N VAL A 11 -2.35 5.37 29.30
CA VAL A 11 -3.72 5.48 28.77
C VAL A 11 -4.49 6.42 29.68
N ASP A 12 -4.88 7.58 29.18
CA ASP A 12 -5.72 8.55 29.87
C ASP A 12 -7.14 8.48 29.31
N GLY A 13 -8.14 8.37 30.20
CA GLY A 13 -9.54 8.28 29.84
C GLY A 13 -10.24 7.01 30.33
N ARG A 14 -11.52 6.88 29.97
CA ARG A 14 -12.33 5.70 30.32
C ARG A 14 -12.17 4.61 29.26
N CYS A 15 -11.57 3.49 29.64
CA CYS A 15 -11.45 2.31 28.80
C CYS A 15 -12.47 1.25 29.24
N ARG A 16 -13.02 0.50 28.26
CA ARG A 16 -13.90 -0.63 28.53
C ARG A 16 -13.11 -1.87 28.93
N SER A 17 -11.97 -2.07 28.30
CA SER A 17 -11.01 -3.12 28.61
C SER A 17 -9.62 -2.72 28.13
N ILE A 18 -8.59 -3.16 28.83
CA ILE A 18 -7.19 -3.01 28.41
C ILE A 18 -6.56 -4.39 28.54
N TYR A 19 -5.88 -4.84 27.51
CA TYR A 19 -5.13 -6.08 27.53
C TYR A 19 -3.89 -5.96 26.62
N VAL A 20 -2.89 -6.77 26.90
CA VAL A 20 -1.72 -6.96 26.06
C VAL A 20 -1.91 -8.29 25.33
N SER A 21 -1.87 -8.26 24.02
CA SER A 21 -1.90 -9.48 23.20
C SER A 21 -0.46 -9.97 22.97
N GLU A 22 -0.23 -11.25 23.21
CA GLU A 22 1.03 -11.91 22.87
C GLU A 22 1.05 -12.33 21.38
N ASP A 23 -0.13 -12.46 20.78
CA ASP A 23 -0.27 -12.79 19.37
C ASP A 23 -0.03 -11.57 18.48
N SER A 24 0.93 -11.67 17.58
CA SER A 24 1.26 -10.61 16.62
C SER A 24 1.51 -11.20 15.23
N LEU A 25 0.95 -10.56 14.20
CA LEU A 25 1.23 -10.88 12.80
C LEU A 25 2.53 -10.22 12.29
N MET A 26 3.17 -9.38 13.08
CA MET A 26 4.37 -8.66 12.66
C MET A 26 5.53 -9.56 12.23
N PRO A 27 5.82 -10.70 12.86
CA PRO A 27 6.84 -11.62 12.36
C PRO A 27 6.56 -12.11 10.94
N VAL A 28 5.28 -12.37 10.63
CA VAL A 28 4.84 -12.76 9.28
C VAL A 28 5.03 -11.62 8.29
N TYR A 29 4.67 -10.39 8.67
CA TYR A 29 4.84 -9.21 7.81
C TYR A 29 6.31 -8.93 7.52
N LEU A 30 7.18 -9.10 8.53
CA LEU A 30 8.63 -8.98 8.36
C LEU A 30 9.20 -10.05 7.45
N ASP A 31 8.74 -11.29 7.55
CA ASP A 31 9.18 -12.37 6.66
C ASP A 31 8.77 -12.11 5.21
N ILE A 32 7.55 -11.65 4.97
CA ILE A 32 7.10 -11.21 3.64
C ILE A 32 7.99 -10.07 3.14
N HIS A 33 8.24 -9.04 3.97
CA HIS A 33 9.11 -7.93 3.58
C HIS A 33 10.52 -8.43 3.21
N ARG A 34 11.11 -9.33 4.00
CA ARG A 34 12.43 -9.92 3.72
C ARG A 34 12.46 -10.61 2.36
N GLN A 35 11.45 -11.43 2.05
CA GLN A 35 11.34 -12.10 0.75
C GLN A 35 11.22 -11.12 -0.41
N LEU A 36 10.46 -10.04 -0.24
CA LEU A 36 10.32 -8.99 -1.25
C LEU A 36 11.64 -8.22 -1.43
N GLN A 37 12.39 -7.97 -0.35
CA GLN A 37 13.70 -7.32 -0.45
C GLN A 37 14.72 -8.22 -1.14
N GLU A 38 14.77 -9.50 -0.80
CA GLU A 38 15.61 -10.47 -1.50
C GLU A 38 15.31 -10.53 -3.02
N ALA A 39 14.02 -10.39 -3.39
CA ALA A 39 13.62 -10.30 -4.79
C ALA A 39 14.11 -9.01 -5.47
N ARG A 40 14.08 -7.86 -4.80
CA ARG A 40 14.65 -6.59 -5.31
C ARG A 40 16.16 -6.69 -5.48
N ASP A 41 16.84 -7.20 -4.46
CA ASP A 41 18.29 -7.40 -4.49
C ASP A 41 18.71 -8.35 -5.63
N ALA A 42 17.90 -9.37 -5.91
CA ALA A 42 18.13 -10.29 -7.02
C ALA A 42 18.01 -9.60 -8.39
N VAL A 43 17.10 -8.63 -8.54
CA VAL A 43 16.98 -7.81 -9.76
C VAL A 43 18.30 -7.08 -10.03
N THR A 44 18.85 -6.41 -9.02
CA THR A 44 20.13 -5.70 -9.12
C THR A 44 21.30 -6.66 -9.42
N LYS A 45 21.36 -7.77 -8.69
CA LYS A 45 22.48 -8.72 -8.77
C LYS A 45 22.53 -9.48 -10.11
N TYR A 46 21.38 -9.86 -10.64
CA TYR A 46 21.27 -10.70 -11.85
C TYR A 46 20.78 -9.95 -13.08
N ASN A 47 20.61 -8.64 -12.98
CA ASN A 47 20.08 -7.77 -14.04
C ASN A 47 18.78 -8.31 -14.65
N THR A 48 17.90 -8.83 -13.79
CA THR A 48 16.55 -9.27 -14.18
C THR A 48 15.62 -8.07 -14.20
N ARG A 49 14.68 -8.01 -15.15
CA ARG A 49 13.82 -6.83 -15.33
C ARG A 49 12.56 -6.82 -14.46
N THR A 50 12.39 -7.77 -13.56
CA THR A 50 11.09 -7.95 -12.90
C THR A 50 11.21 -7.82 -11.39
N SER A 51 10.98 -6.63 -10.88
CA SER A 51 10.84 -6.38 -9.44
C SER A 51 9.52 -6.95 -8.91
N PRO A 52 9.43 -7.18 -7.60
CA PRO A 52 8.26 -7.81 -7.01
C PRO A 52 6.99 -6.97 -7.23
N ARG A 53 5.90 -7.66 -7.60
CA ARG A 53 4.56 -7.09 -7.70
C ARG A 53 3.65 -7.86 -6.76
N VAL A 54 3.04 -7.17 -5.81
CA VAL A 54 2.23 -7.77 -4.74
C VAL A 54 0.80 -7.26 -4.86
N LEU A 55 -0.16 -8.17 -4.88
CA LEU A 55 -1.58 -7.86 -4.76
C LEU A 55 -2.08 -8.41 -3.42
N ILE A 56 -2.61 -7.53 -2.57
CA ILE A 56 -3.17 -7.87 -1.27
C ILE A 56 -4.68 -7.97 -1.41
N LEU A 57 -5.20 -9.17 -1.18
CA LEU A 57 -6.62 -9.48 -1.24
C LEU A 57 -7.11 -9.99 0.12
N GLY A 58 -8.37 -9.72 0.43
CA GLY A 58 -9.00 -10.19 1.67
C GLY A 58 -10.28 -9.42 1.99
N ASN A 59 -11.09 -9.92 2.88
CA ASN A 59 -12.35 -9.30 3.27
C ASN A 59 -12.15 -7.91 3.89
N ALA A 60 -13.24 -7.15 3.99
CA ALA A 60 -13.22 -5.86 4.68
C ALA A 60 -12.73 -6.01 6.13
N ASN A 61 -11.99 -5.02 6.62
CA ASN A 61 -11.49 -4.96 8.01
C ASN A 61 -10.53 -6.08 8.43
N HIS A 62 -9.90 -6.79 7.47
CA HIS A 62 -8.90 -7.83 7.74
C HIS A 62 -7.45 -7.33 7.67
N GLY A 63 -7.23 -6.03 7.76
CA GLY A 63 -5.89 -5.43 7.88
C GLY A 63 -5.10 -5.35 6.56
N LYS A 64 -5.75 -5.43 5.39
CA LYS A 64 -5.07 -5.31 4.08
C LYS A 64 -4.22 -4.04 3.97
N PHE A 65 -4.85 -2.89 4.22
CA PHE A 65 -4.14 -1.61 4.19
C PHE A 65 -3.00 -1.54 5.22
N THR A 66 -3.20 -2.11 6.43
CA THR A 66 -2.13 -2.18 7.45
C THR A 66 -0.94 -2.99 6.95
N LEU A 67 -1.19 -4.12 6.28
CA LEU A 67 -0.13 -4.91 5.66
C LEU A 67 0.54 -4.13 4.53
N ALA A 68 -0.24 -3.54 3.60
CA ALA A 68 0.29 -2.73 2.51
C ALA A 68 1.18 -1.61 3.04
N GLN A 69 0.68 -0.83 3.99
CA GLN A 69 1.42 0.26 4.61
C GLN A 69 2.70 -0.24 5.29
N THR A 70 2.65 -1.34 6.02
CA THR A 70 3.83 -1.92 6.68
C THR A 70 4.90 -2.30 5.65
N LEU A 71 4.52 -2.97 4.57
CA LEU A 71 5.46 -3.37 3.51
C LEU A 71 6.06 -2.15 2.79
N LEU A 72 5.26 -1.12 2.52
CA LEU A 72 5.71 0.14 1.93
C LEU A 72 6.72 0.86 2.84
N GLU A 73 6.39 0.99 4.12
CA GLU A 73 7.22 1.66 5.11
C GLU A 73 8.59 0.99 5.26
N TYR A 74 8.63 -0.34 5.30
CA TYR A 74 9.90 -1.08 5.35
C TYR A 74 10.69 -0.95 4.06
N ALA A 75 10.05 -0.98 2.88
CA ALA A 75 10.72 -0.77 1.62
C ALA A 75 11.37 0.62 1.55
N VAL A 76 10.62 1.67 1.91
CA VAL A 76 11.13 3.05 1.95
C VAL A 76 12.27 3.23 2.94
N ARG A 77 12.22 2.58 4.11
CA ARG A 77 13.33 2.60 5.08
C ARG A 77 14.59 1.95 4.53
N ASN A 78 14.46 0.94 3.70
CA ASN A 78 15.58 0.31 3.00
C ASN A 78 16.09 1.14 1.80
N GLY A 79 15.46 2.28 1.50
CA GLY A 79 15.88 3.17 0.42
C GLY A 79 15.18 2.92 -0.91
N GLU A 80 14.17 2.07 -0.92
CA GLU A 80 13.38 1.77 -2.12
C GLU A 80 12.29 2.82 -2.36
N SER A 81 11.85 2.94 -3.61
CA SER A 81 10.76 3.84 -4.04
C SER A 81 9.60 3.05 -4.65
N PRO A 82 8.90 2.17 -3.87
CA PRO A 82 7.83 1.34 -4.40
C PRO A 82 6.63 2.18 -4.85
N LEU A 83 5.94 1.71 -5.89
CA LEU A 83 4.67 2.26 -6.30
C LEU A 83 3.54 1.59 -5.49
N PHE A 84 2.71 2.39 -4.86
CA PHE A 84 1.50 1.94 -4.19
C PHE A 84 0.28 2.22 -5.07
N LEU A 85 -0.52 1.20 -5.32
CA LEU A 85 -1.79 1.28 -6.03
C LEU A 85 -2.93 0.91 -5.08
N ASP A 86 -3.77 1.88 -4.76
CA ASP A 86 -4.95 1.71 -3.93
C ASP A 86 -6.19 1.55 -4.81
N LEU A 87 -6.75 0.36 -4.81
CA LEU A 87 -8.00 0.01 -5.50
C LEU A 87 -9.19 -0.02 -4.53
N ASP A 88 -9.00 0.31 -3.25
CA ASP A 88 -10.09 0.39 -2.28
C ASP A 88 -10.83 1.72 -2.40
N ILE A 89 -11.82 1.75 -3.27
CA ILE A 89 -12.68 2.92 -3.49
C ILE A 89 -13.50 3.35 -2.28
N CYS A 90 -13.55 2.54 -1.22
CA CYS A 90 -14.28 2.88 0.00
C CYS A 90 -13.46 3.74 0.96
N SER A 91 -12.16 3.50 1.05
CA SER A 91 -11.32 4.05 2.12
C SER A 91 -10.75 5.43 1.82
N GLY A 92 -10.37 5.70 0.58
CA GLY A 92 -9.72 6.95 0.19
C GLY A 92 -8.39 7.18 0.93
N ASN A 93 -7.53 6.16 1.02
CA ASN A 93 -6.28 6.21 1.78
C ASN A 93 -5.25 7.23 1.25
N ILE A 94 -5.24 7.49 -0.05
CA ILE A 94 -4.35 8.46 -0.69
C ILE A 94 -5.13 9.71 -1.10
N SER A 95 -6.34 9.55 -1.61
CA SER A 95 -7.18 10.63 -2.11
C SER A 95 -8.51 10.67 -1.34
N VAL A 96 -9.61 10.78 -2.04
CA VAL A 96 -10.97 10.77 -1.46
C VAL A 96 -11.69 9.48 -1.82
N PRO A 97 -12.67 9.03 -1.04
CA PRO A 97 -13.51 7.88 -1.41
C PRO A 97 -14.10 8.04 -2.81
N GLY A 98 -14.25 6.92 -3.52
CA GLY A 98 -14.73 6.91 -4.89
C GLY A 98 -13.62 7.09 -5.95
N CYS A 99 -12.36 7.02 -5.55
CA CYS A 99 -11.22 7.10 -6.46
C CYS A 99 -10.36 5.83 -6.41
N LEU A 100 -9.78 5.49 -7.56
CA LEU A 100 -8.63 4.60 -7.68
C LEU A 100 -7.38 5.46 -7.70
N THR A 101 -6.38 5.13 -6.91
CA THR A 101 -5.23 6.03 -6.75
C THR A 101 -3.90 5.29 -6.81
N ALA A 102 -2.88 5.92 -7.41
CA ALA A 102 -1.52 5.38 -7.39
C ALA A 102 -0.52 6.48 -7.00
N CYS A 103 0.46 6.13 -6.18
CA CYS A 103 1.48 7.04 -5.70
C CYS A 103 2.82 6.33 -5.54
N VAL A 104 3.90 6.99 -5.91
CA VAL A 104 5.26 6.54 -5.58
C VAL A 104 5.55 6.89 -4.13
N MET A 105 5.96 5.91 -3.35
CA MET A 105 6.33 6.08 -1.95
C MET A 105 7.84 6.27 -1.84
N SER A 106 8.26 7.37 -1.24
CA SER A 106 9.67 7.72 -1.02
C SER A 106 9.90 8.17 0.42
N LYS A 107 11.14 8.46 0.78
CA LYS A 107 11.48 9.00 2.11
C LYS A 107 10.73 10.29 2.42
N ASP A 108 10.50 11.12 1.43
CA ASP A 108 9.77 12.39 1.60
C ASP A 108 8.27 12.18 1.84
N SER A 109 7.73 11.06 1.35
CA SER A 109 6.32 10.68 1.52
C SER A 109 6.03 9.88 2.79
N HIS A 110 7.04 9.30 3.37
CA HIS A 110 6.96 8.35 4.48
C HIS A 110 6.28 8.92 5.74
N TYR A 111 6.56 10.18 6.10
CA TYR A 111 5.93 10.87 7.24
C TYR A 111 4.82 11.84 6.82
N ALA A 112 4.43 11.83 5.56
CA ALA A 112 3.47 12.77 5.05
C ALA A 112 2.09 12.58 5.71
N THR A 113 1.53 13.68 6.20
CA THR A 113 0.11 13.73 6.57
C THR A 113 -0.74 13.52 5.32
N TYR A 114 -2.04 13.24 5.50
CA TYR A 114 -2.97 13.09 4.37
C TYR A 114 -2.87 14.23 3.35
N ALA A 115 -2.83 15.49 3.84
CA ALA A 115 -2.69 16.67 2.99
C ALA A 115 -1.34 16.70 2.23
N GLN A 116 -0.27 16.24 2.85
CA GLN A 116 1.06 16.16 2.21
C GLN A 116 1.13 15.04 1.16
N LYS A 117 0.44 13.90 1.38
CA LYS A 117 0.33 12.83 0.37
C LYS A 117 -0.34 13.34 -0.93
N MET A 118 -1.32 14.23 -0.81
CA MET A 118 -1.92 14.89 -1.98
C MET A 118 -0.93 15.79 -2.76
N LEU A 119 0.06 16.37 -2.07
CA LEU A 119 1.10 17.19 -2.71
C LEU A 119 2.12 16.39 -3.50
N LEU A 120 2.18 15.08 -3.30
CA LEU A 120 3.07 14.18 -4.06
C LEU A 120 2.57 13.86 -5.48
N SER A 121 1.55 14.57 -5.95
CA SER A 121 0.97 14.42 -7.29
C SER A 121 0.56 12.97 -7.59
N PRO A 122 -0.28 12.35 -6.75
CA PRO A 122 -0.74 11.00 -7.02
C PRO A 122 -1.54 10.94 -8.32
N LEU A 123 -1.44 9.82 -9.02
CA LEU A 123 -2.40 9.49 -10.06
C LEU A 123 -3.76 9.22 -9.41
N VAL A 124 -4.78 9.95 -9.82
CA VAL A 124 -6.14 9.80 -9.31
C VAL A 124 -7.08 9.55 -10.48
N GLU A 125 -7.82 8.46 -10.41
CA GLU A 125 -8.89 8.15 -11.36
C GLU A 125 -10.22 8.15 -10.61
N PHE A 126 -11.09 9.09 -10.98
CA PHE A 126 -12.37 9.29 -10.29
C PHE A 126 -13.43 8.34 -10.84
N TYR A 127 -13.88 7.42 -10.00
CA TYR A 127 -14.97 6.50 -10.31
C TYR A 127 -16.34 7.05 -9.85
N GLY A 128 -16.39 7.74 -8.71
CA GLY A 128 -17.58 8.47 -8.22
C GLY A 128 -18.53 7.68 -7.35
N SER A 129 -18.23 6.41 -7.04
CA SER A 129 -18.98 5.60 -6.08
C SER A 129 -18.02 4.81 -5.17
N THR A 130 -18.51 4.41 -4.00
CA THR A 130 -17.82 3.51 -3.07
C THR A 130 -18.15 2.04 -3.30
N SER A 131 -19.00 1.73 -4.28
CA SER A 131 -19.37 0.36 -4.68
C SER A 131 -19.07 0.12 -6.16
N CYS A 132 -18.21 -0.83 -6.46
CA CYS A 132 -17.91 -1.22 -7.85
C CYS A 132 -19.13 -1.81 -8.57
N MET A 133 -20.16 -2.24 -7.82
CA MET A 133 -21.39 -2.82 -8.36
C MET A 133 -22.35 -1.76 -8.90
N ASP A 134 -22.18 -0.48 -8.56
CA ASP A 134 -23.04 0.61 -9.04
C ASP A 134 -22.88 0.83 -10.54
N ASN A 135 -21.66 0.69 -11.05
CA ASN A 135 -21.36 0.71 -12.48
C ASN A 135 -20.10 -0.12 -12.79
N PRO A 136 -20.23 -1.45 -12.92
CA PRO A 136 -19.09 -2.35 -13.13
C PRO A 136 -18.30 -2.06 -14.41
N GLU A 137 -18.95 -1.62 -15.48
CA GLU A 137 -18.28 -1.31 -16.74
C GLU A 137 -17.40 -0.06 -16.60
N LEU A 138 -17.89 0.99 -15.93
CA LEU A 138 -17.10 2.17 -15.63
C LEU A 138 -15.95 1.82 -14.70
N PHE A 139 -16.19 0.99 -13.66
CA PHE A 139 -15.13 0.54 -12.74
C PHE A 139 -14.02 -0.19 -13.50
N LYS A 140 -14.38 -1.12 -14.38
CA LYS A 140 -13.43 -1.84 -15.23
C LYS A 140 -12.65 -0.90 -16.14
N HIS A 141 -13.30 0.13 -16.71
CA HIS A 141 -12.64 1.15 -17.51
C HIS A 141 -11.61 1.94 -16.69
N CYS A 142 -12.00 2.46 -15.53
CA CYS A 142 -11.11 3.17 -14.61
C CYS A 142 -9.93 2.30 -14.18
N LEU A 143 -10.18 1.03 -13.82
CA LEU A 143 -9.14 0.06 -13.46
C LEU A 143 -8.14 -0.15 -14.60
N THR A 144 -8.62 -0.30 -15.84
CA THR A 144 -7.78 -0.47 -17.03
C THR A 144 -6.95 0.78 -17.29
N SER A 145 -7.55 1.97 -17.15
CA SER A 145 -6.88 3.27 -17.31
C SER A 145 -5.73 3.41 -16.31
N VAL A 146 -6.00 3.19 -15.01
CA VAL A 146 -4.98 3.26 -13.96
C VAL A 146 -3.88 2.24 -14.18
N ALA A 147 -4.24 0.98 -14.49
CA ALA A 147 -3.26 -0.08 -14.74
C ALA A 147 -2.32 0.25 -15.91
N SER A 148 -2.84 0.84 -16.99
CA SER A 148 -2.03 1.30 -18.12
C SER A 148 -1.00 2.35 -17.71
N ARG A 149 -1.43 3.38 -16.97
CA ARG A 149 -0.56 4.47 -16.48
C ARG A 149 0.47 3.98 -15.47
N VAL A 150 0.09 3.07 -14.57
CA VAL A 150 1.01 2.43 -13.63
C VAL A 150 2.08 1.63 -14.36
N ASN A 151 1.70 0.84 -15.37
CA ASN A 151 2.66 0.11 -16.19
C ASN A 151 3.58 1.03 -16.99
N GLU A 152 3.06 2.12 -17.54
CA GLU A 152 3.86 3.16 -18.21
C GLU A 152 4.87 3.81 -17.25
N ARG A 153 4.46 4.12 -16.01
CA ARG A 153 5.36 4.65 -14.98
C ARG A 153 6.47 3.67 -14.65
N LEU A 154 6.14 2.40 -14.43
CA LEU A 154 7.11 1.34 -14.15
C LEU A 154 8.05 1.05 -15.34
N ALA A 155 7.63 1.33 -16.58
CA ALA A 155 8.47 1.17 -17.76
C ALA A 155 9.46 2.32 -17.96
N ASN A 156 9.10 3.53 -17.53
CA ASN A 156 9.85 4.76 -17.78
C ASN A 156 10.71 5.25 -16.59
N ASP A 157 10.56 4.65 -15.41
CA ASP A 157 11.25 5.07 -14.20
C ASP A 157 11.90 3.85 -13.55
N GLU A 158 13.22 3.74 -13.70
CA GLU A 158 14.00 2.59 -13.23
C GLU A 158 14.00 2.47 -11.70
N GLU A 159 13.99 3.59 -10.96
CA GLU A 159 13.97 3.60 -9.50
C GLU A 159 12.63 3.05 -8.98
N VAL A 160 11.53 3.52 -9.56
CA VAL A 160 10.18 3.04 -9.22
C VAL A 160 10.00 1.58 -9.67
N ALA A 161 10.50 1.23 -10.83
CA ALA A 161 10.49 -0.15 -11.31
C ALA A 161 11.23 -1.09 -10.37
N HIS A 162 12.40 -0.67 -9.83
CA HIS A 162 13.17 -1.43 -8.86
C HIS A 162 12.43 -1.57 -7.53
N GLY A 163 11.84 -0.50 -7.01
CA GLY A 163 11.02 -0.52 -5.80
C GLY A 163 9.83 -1.48 -5.88
N GLY A 164 9.35 -1.72 -7.11
CA GLY A 164 8.25 -2.65 -7.38
C GLY A 164 6.86 -2.06 -7.14
N LEU A 165 5.85 -2.92 -7.11
CA LEU A 165 4.44 -2.54 -7.02
C LEU A 165 3.76 -3.25 -5.86
N ILE A 166 3.08 -2.49 -5.00
CA ILE A 166 2.20 -3.01 -3.95
C ILE A 166 0.78 -2.51 -4.22
N VAL A 167 -0.18 -3.43 -4.33
CA VAL A 167 -1.57 -3.15 -4.65
C VAL A 167 -2.46 -3.55 -3.49
N ASP A 168 -3.23 -2.60 -2.95
CA ASP A 168 -4.38 -2.93 -2.10
C ASP A 168 -5.59 -3.18 -3.00
N GLY A 169 -6.03 -4.42 -3.06
CA GLY A 169 -7.12 -4.86 -3.92
C GLY A 169 -8.52 -4.47 -3.44
N GLY A 170 -8.63 -3.80 -2.27
CA GLY A 170 -9.92 -3.46 -1.70
C GLY A 170 -10.69 -4.67 -1.17
N SER A 171 -12.01 -4.54 -1.03
CA SER A 171 -12.89 -5.56 -0.42
C SER A 171 -14.12 -5.87 -1.27
N TRP A 172 -14.10 -5.55 -2.53
CA TRP A 172 -15.25 -5.58 -3.44
C TRP A 172 -15.47 -6.92 -4.16
N TYR A 173 -14.57 -7.86 -4.02
CA TYR A 173 -14.78 -9.23 -4.54
C TYR A 173 -15.47 -10.10 -3.47
N LYS A 174 -16.50 -10.77 -3.86
CA LYS A 174 -17.19 -11.81 -3.11
C LYS A 174 -17.23 -13.06 -3.98
#